data_d8f74c3240a52f7848c22933b03f7ad9
#
_entry.id   d8f74c3240a52f7848c22933b03f7ad9
#
_cell.length_a   1.000
_cell.length_b   1.000
_cell.length_c   1.000
_cell.angle_alpha   90.00
_cell.angle_beta   90.00
_cell.angle_gamma   90.00
#
_symmetry.space_group_name_H-M   'P 1'
#
loop_
_entity.id
_entity.type
_entity.pdbx_description
1 polymer ?
#
loop_
_entity_poly.entity_id
_entity_poly.type
_entity_poly.pdbx_seq_one_letter_code
_entity_poly.pdbx_strand_id
1 'polypeptide(L)'
;MEAVRIETRMSVDFGKIGFSGTLRPSQVASSSVIMKELESSSKELLIVAPPGSGKTVLGLYVWSDMVRLPTLVLSPNSAIQAQWVERAKELFHLDGMESEIGTDPKNPGILTSLTYQSVTLPKRGGNDLDESAMELWISSLMTPDLNDGSVEADDQESALAWIADLQEKNFEYYSNRMGHYRKKVRDSLSEHGNALWILHESAKANLKRLSEVGIGLVILDECHHLMDHWGRVLIEAVEFLGNPVVLGLTATPPEMASDSSAARYLDLFGEVDYEVPVPALVRDGNLAPYQDLAYFVRPSPDELRYIANVDEDFKSLLGELRRGPEDLEGRTPRLEVWLARVLDGLILPAGSAKDWNSFRRRDPGLADAARAYLTSGGLNLPAGVPEPSASLVAGGNSMDVLI
;
A
#
# COMPACT_ATOMS: atom_id res chain seq x y z
N MET A 1 -17.10 -35.24 -11.81
CA MET A 1 -16.61 -34.05 -11.15
C MET A 1 -16.48 -34.38 -9.67
N GLU A 2 -15.27 -34.70 -9.23
CA GLU A 2 -15.01 -34.95 -7.81
C GLU A 2 -14.82 -33.58 -7.15
N ALA A 3 -15.78 -33.20 -6.30
CA ALA A 3 -15.65 -32.11 -5.39
C ALA A 3 -14.44 -32.41 -4.47
N VAL A 4 -13.45 -31.55 -4.48
CA VAL A 4 -12.36 -31.58 -3.49
C VAL A 4 -13.04 -31.44 -2.13
N ARG A 5 -13.24 -32.56 -1.41
CA ARG A 5 -13.65 -32.54 -0.01
C ARG A 5 -12.48 -32.00 0.79
N ILE A 6 -12.57 -30.72 1.15
CA ILE A 6 -11.81 -30.19 2.29
C ILE A 6 -12.37 -30.91 3.50
N GLU A 7 -11.60 -31.84 4.09
CA GLU A 7 -11.97 -32.48 5.36
C GLU A 7 -11.95 -31.43 6.45
N THR A 8 -13.08 -30.76 6.64
CA THR A 8 -13.30 -29.88 7.79
C THR A 8 -13.29 -30.70 9.05
N ARG A 9 -12.40 -30.39 10.00
CA ARG A 9 -12.35 -31.05 11.32
C ARG A 9 -13.60 -30.79 12.18
N MET A 10 -14.43 -29.80 11.82
CA MET A 10 -15.69 -29.48 12.48
C MET A 10 -16.84 -30.13 11.71
N SER A 11 -17.54 -31.09 12.35
CA SER A 11 -18.79 -31.66 11.83
C SER A 11 -19.95 -30.69 12.13
N VAL A 12 -20.05 -29.60 11.35
CA VAL A 12 -21.12 -28.61 11.47
C VAL A 12 -22.16 -28.84 10.38
N ASP A 13 -23.42 -28.90 10.76
CA ASP A 13 -24.55 -28.98 9.84
C ASP A 13 -24.98 -27.55 9.41
N PHE A 14 -24.30 -27.01 8.42
CA PHE A 14 -24.63 -25.69 7.85
C PHE A 14 -26.05 -25.62 7.26
N GLY A 15 -26.71 -26.77 7.02
CA GLY A 15 -28.10 -26.81 6.56
C GLY A 15 -29.10 -26.24 7.55
N LYS A 16 -28.67 -26.05 8.80
CA LYS A 16 -29.48 -25.46 9.89
C LYS A 16 -29.15 -23.99 10.17
N ILE A 17 -28.15 -23.43 9.49
CA ILE A 17 -27.81 -22.01 9.58
C ILE A 17 -28.42 -21.30 8.37
N GLY A 18 -29.01 -20.15 8.57
CA GLY A 18 -29.57 -19.39 7.45
C GLY A 18 -30.07 -18.02 7.83
N PHE A 19 -30.25 -17.18 6.84
CA PHE A 19 -30.73 -15.82 6.99
C PHE A 19 -32.20 -15.79 7.42
N SER A 20 -32.52 -15.10 8.50
CA SER A 20 -33.90 -15.02 9.04
C SER A 20 -34.73 -13.89 8.44
N GLY A 21 -34.13 -13.05 7.61
CA GLY A 21 -34.77 -11.88 7.03
C GLY A 21 -35.11 -12.03 5.54
N THR A 22 -35.33 -10.88 4.89
CA THR A 22 -35.51 -10.81 3.43
C THR A 22 -34.40 -9.95 2.86
N LEU A 23 -33.71 -10.46 1.83
CA LEU A 23 -32.68 -9.71 1.11
C LEU A 23 -33.29 -8.49 0.40
N ARG A 24 -32.61 -7.39 0.42
CA ARG A 24 -32.93 -6.21 -0.39
C ARG A 24 -32.73 -6.50 -1.88
N PRO A 25 -33.40 -5.78 -2.80
CA PRO A 25 -33.24 -6.02 -4.23
C PRO A 25 -31.79 -5.99 -4.70
N SER A 26 -30.99 -5.05 -4.18
CA SER A 26 -29.55 -4.97 -4.49
C SER A 26 -28.75 -6.17 -3.98
N GLN A 27 -29.09 -6.70 -2.80
CA GLN A 27 -28.46 -7.91 -2.25
C GLN A 27 -28.84 -9.16 -3.06
N VAL A 28 -30.11 -9.26 -3.52
CA VAL A 28 -30.53 -10.32 -4.43
C VAL A 28 -29.77 -10.28 -5.74
N ALA A 29 -29.60 -9.08 -6.33
CA ALA A 29 -28.84 -8.93 -7.55
C ALA A 29 -27.36 -9.34 -7.35
N SER A 30 -26.71 -8.85 -6.28
CA SER A 30 -25.33 -9.20 -5.96
C SER A 30 -25.20 -10.72 -5.69
N SER A 31 -26.10 -11.32 -4.91
CA SER A 31 -26.05 -12.76 -4.60
C SER A 31 -26.24 -13.63 -5.86
N SER A 32 -27.03 -13.18 -6.81
CA SER A 32 -27.21 -13.89 -8.08
C SER A 32 -25.94 -13.91 -8.93
N VAL A 33 -25.16 -12.81 -8.93
CA VAL A 33 -23.85 -12.75 -9.60
C VAL A 33 -22.86 -13.66 -8.88
N ILE A 34 -22.74 -13.53 -7.54
CA ILE A 34 -21.86 -14.37 -6.72
C ILE A 34 -22.15 -15.87 -6.96
N MET A 35 -23.44 -16.27 -6.99
CA MET A 35 -23.81 -17.65 -7.24
C MET A 35 -23.29 -18.15 -8.59
N LYS A 36 -23.46 -17.35 -9.64
CA LYS A 36 -23.01 -17.68 -10.98
C LYS A 36 -21.48 -17.84 -11.04
N GLU A 37 -20.74 -16.96 -10.39
CA GLU A 37 -19.28 -17.04 -10.32
C GLU A 37 -18.83 -18.29 -9.53
N LEU A 38 -19.47 -18.60 -8.41
CA LEU A 38 -19.20 -19.84 -7.66
C LEU A 38 -19.51 -21.10 -8.47
N GLU A 39 -20.57 -21.10 -9.29
CA GLU A 39 -20.91 -22.20 -10.20
C GLU A 39 -19.85 -22.37 -11.30
N SER A 40 -19.22 -21.29 -11.73
CA SER A 40 -18.09 -21.32 -12.67
C SER A 40 -16.75 -21.69 -12.03
N SER A 41 -16.75 -21.98 -10.72
CA SER A 41 -15.57 -22.31 -9.91
C SER A 41 -14.60 -21.14 -9.72
N SER A 42 -15.08 -19.92 -9.88
CA SER A 42 -14.31 -18.74 -9.47
C SER A 42 -14.13 -18.75 -7.95
N LYS A 43 -12.93 -18.36 -7.53
CA LYS A 43 -12.60 -18.26 -6.11
C LYS A 43 -12.36 -16.82 -5.66
N GLU A 44 -12.15 -15.93 -6.58
CA GLU A 44 -11.95 -14.49 -6.35
C GLU A 44 -13.24 -13.77 -6.72
N LEU A 45 -13.83 -13.03 -5.77
CA LEU A 45 -15.10 -12.31 -5.94
C LEU A 45 -14.96 -10.90 -5.41
N LEU A 46 -15.41 -9.92 -6.16
CA LEU A 46 -15.36 -8.50 -5.78
C LEU A 46 -16.71 -7.80 -6.00
N ILE A 47 -17.31 -7.36 -4.91
CA ILE A 47 -18.55 -6.58 -4.92
C ILE A 47 -18.28 -5.15 -4.47
N VAL A 48 -18.56 -4.20 -5.35
CA VAL A 48 -18.53 -2.77 -5.02
C VAL A 48 -19.94 -2.34 -4.61
N ALA A 49 -20.09 -1.88 -3.38
CA ALA A 49 -21.39 -1.49 -2.86
C ALA A 49 -21.25 -0.32 -1.86
N PRO A 50 -22.00 0.77 -2.04
CA PRO A 50 -21.87 1.96 -1.22
C PRO A 50 -22.19 1.71 0.26
N PRO A 51 -21.76 2.60 1.18
CA PRO A 51 -22.15 2.52 2.59
C PRO A 51 -23.67 2.46 2.74
N GLY A 52 -24.17 1.66 3.69
CA GLY A 52 -25.61 1.48 3.89
C GLY A 52 -26.30 0.50 2.94
N SER A 53 -25.63 -0.01 1.91
CA SER A 53 -26.19 -1.03 0.99
C SER A 53 -26.46 -2.39 1.64
N GLY A 54 -25.87 -2.65 2.83
CA GLY A 54 -26.00 -3.91 3.54
C GLY A 54 -24.94 -4.95 3.19
N LYS A 55 -23.70 -4.54 2.89
CA LYS A 55 -22.54 -5.40 2.61
C LYS A 55 -22.37 -6.52 3.64
N THR A 56 -22.46 -6.19 4.94
CA THR A 56 -22.34 -7.17 6.03
C THR A 56 -23.37 -8.29 5.93
N VAL A 57 -24.64 -7.96 5.67
CA VAL A 57 -25.70 -8.96 5.50
C VAL A 57 -25.45 -9.79 4.25
N LEU A 58 -25.02 -9.20 3.15
CA LEU A 58 -24.65 -9.92 1.92
C LEU A 58 -23.53 -10.93 2.18
N GLY A 59 -22.43 -10.49 2.81
CA GLY A 59 -21.31 -11.38 3.13
C GLY A 59 -21.70 -12.53 4.07
N LEU A 60 -22.52 -12.26 5.08
CA LEU A 60 -23.06 -13.30 5.97
C LEU A 60 -24.03 -14.25 5.25
N TYR A 61 -24.82 -13.76 4.29
CA TYR A 61 -25.65 -14.59 3.44
C TYR A 61 -24.81 -15.50 2.53
N VAL A 62 -23.73 -15.00 1.95
CA VAL A 62 -22.78 -15.82 1.18
C VAL A 62 -22.18 -16.91 2.06
N TRP A 63 -21.82 -16.60 3.31
CA TRP A 63 -21.32 -17.58 4.25
C TRP A 63 -22.35 -18.69 4.53
N SER A 64 -23.55 -18.33 4.99
CA SER A 64 -24.55 -19.26 5.55
C SER A 64 -25.33 -20.03 4.50
N ASP A 65 -25.66 -19.39 3.39
CA ASP A 65 -26.62 -19.93 2.41
C ASP A 65 -25.93 -20.41 1.11
N MET A 66 -24.75 -19.87 0.78
CA MET A 66 -24.08 -20.18 -0.49
C MET A 66 -22.85 -21.07 -0.29
N VAL A 67 -21.81 -20.61 0.43
CA VAL A 67 -20.55 -21.33 0.59
C VAL A 67 -20.66 -22.43 1.65
N ARG A 68 -21.29 -22.16 2.79
CA ARG A 68 -21.57 -23.12 3.87
C ARG A 68 -20.33 -23.82 4.42
N LEU A 69 -19.28 -23.07 4.65
CA LEU A 69 -18.01 -23.53 5.21
C LEU A 69 -17.52 -22.58 6.29
N PRO A 70 -16.60 -23.01 7.17
CA PRO A 70 -15.98 -22.11 8.14
C PRO A 70 -15.41 -20.89 7.45
N THR A 71 -15.67 -19.71 8.02
CA THR A 71 -15.42 -18.42 7.36
C THR A 71 -14.58 -17.51 8.25
N LEU A 72 -13.58 -16.90 7.64
CA LEU A 72 -12.79 -15.82 8.20
C LEU A 72 -13.28 -14.49 7.62
N VAL A 73 -13.65 -13.54 8.49
CA VAL A 73 -13.92 -12.15 8.11
C VAL A 73 -12.75 -11.30 8.57
N LEU A 74 -12.19 -10.50 7.68
CA LEU A 74 -11.15 -9.52 8.00
C LEU A 74 -11.68 -8.10 7.81
N SER A 75 -11.50 -7.29 8.83
CA SER A 75 -12.04 -5.92 8.93
C SER A 75 -10.94 -4.91 9.29
N PRO A 76 -11.07 -3.63 8.91
CA PRO A 76 -10.04 -2.62 9.16
C PRO A 76 -9.86 -2.26 10.64
N ASN A 77 -10.89 -2.44 11.47
CA ASN A 77 -10.84 -2.11 12.90
C ASN A 77 -11.76 -3.00 13.74
N SER A 78 -11.58 -2.93 15.06
CA SER A 78 -12.32 -3.76 16.02
C SER A 78 -13.82 -3.45 16.11
N ALA A 79 -14.26 -2.24 15.79
CA ALA A 79 -15.68 -1.90 15.80
C ALA A 79 -16.43 -2.61 14.67
N ILE A 80 -15.87 -2.60 13.46
CA ILE A 80 -16.43 -3.33 12.31
C ILE A 80 -16.33 -4.84 12.54
N GLN A 81 -15.21 -5.33 13.10
CA GLN A 81 -15.03 -6.72 13.51
C GLN A 81 -16.17 -7.19 14.42
N ALA A 82 -16.50 -6.45 15.47
CA ALA A 82 -17.59 -6.79 16.38
C ALA A 82 -18.95 -6.77 15.69
N GLN A 83 -19.20 -5.81 14.81
CA GLN A 83 -20.44 -5.66 14.05
C GLN A 83 -20.77 -6.91 13.21
N TRP A 84 -19.77 -7.57 12.61
CA TRP A 84 -19.99 -8.81 11.87
C TRP A 84 -20.55 -9.92 12.74
N VAL A 85 -19.99 -10.10 13.94
CA VAL A 85 -20.46 -11.10 14.91
C VAL A 85 -21.84 -10.77 15.44
N GLU A 86 -22.09 -9.50 15.79
CA GLU A 86 -23.41 -9.05 16.25
C GLU A 86 -24.50 -9.25 15.21
N ARG A 87 -24.24 -8.89 13.95
CA ARG A 87 -25.18 -9.07 12.85
C ARG A 87 -25.42 -10.54 12.51
N ALA A 88 -24.40 -11.40 12.61
CA ALA A 88 -24.59 -12.84 12.45
C ALA A 88 -25.55 -13.40 13.51
N LYS A 89 -25.36 -13.04 14.78
CA LYS A 89 -26.21 -13.48 15.89
C LYS A 89 -27.63 -12.90 15.89
N GLU A 90 -27.78 -11.67 15.39
CA GLU A 90 -29.05 -10.94 15.35
C GLU A 90 -29.96 -11.39 14.20
N LEU A 91 -29.37 -11.61 13.02
CA LEU A 91 -30.13 -11.75 11.76
C LEU A 91 -30.15 -13.15 11.18
N PHE A 92 -29.40 -14.09 11.78
CA PHE A 92 -29.29 -15.44 11.27
C PHE A 92 -29.75 -16.45 12.30
N HIS A 93 -30.44 -17.49 11.84
CA HIS A 93 -30.70 -18.68 12.64
C HIS A 93 -29.43 -19.50 12.75
N LEU A 94 -28.97 -19.86 13.94
CA LEU A 94 -27.68 -20.47 14.20
C LEU A 94 -27.77 -21.87 14.83
N ASP A 95 -28.96 -22.36 15.12
CA ASP A 95 -29.24 -23.70 15.70
C ASP A 95 -28.38 -24.02 16.95
N GLY A 96 -28.15 -23.05 17.83
CA GLY A 96 -27.36 -23.21 19.06
C GLY A 96 -25.86 -23.09 18.88
N MET A 97 -25.38 -22.67 17.69
CA MET A 97 -23.96 -22.52 17.38
C MET A 97 -23.43 -21.07 17.62
N GLU A 98 -24.11 -20.28 18.44
CA GLU A 98 -23.71 -18.89 18.75
C GLU A 98 -22.30 -18.80 19.39
N SER A 99 -21.87 -19.86 20.10
CA SER A 99 -20.53 -19.96 20.69
C SER A 99 -19.42 -20.13 19.66
N GLU A 100 -19.76 -20.66 18.48
CA GLU A 100 -18.83 -20.89 17.38
C GLU A 100 -18.65 -19.65 16.47
N ILE A 101 -19.27 -18.52 16.87
CA ILE A 101 -19.18 -17.23 16.19
C ILE A 101 -18.51 -16.23 17.10
N GLY A 102 -17.34 -15.75 16.74
CA GLY A 102 -16.60 -14.87 17.64
C GLY A 102 -15.48 -14.06 16.99
N THR A 103 -14.77 -13.36 17.85
CA THR A 103 -13.65 -12.47 17.49
C THR A 103 -12.32 -12.93 18.09
N ASP A 104 -12.29 -14.09 18.76
CA ASP A 104 -11.10 -14.60 19.41
C ASP A 104 -10.24 -15.43 18.44
N PRO A 105 -9.05 -14.97 18.04
CA PRO A 105 -8.18 -15.72 17.15
C PRO A 105 -7.57 -16.99 17.79
N LYS A 106 -7.71 -17.15 19.12
CA LYS A 106 -7.24 -18.35 19.82
C LYS A 106 -8.23 -19.50 19.72
N ASN A 107 -9.51 -19.18 19.54
CA ASN A 107 -10.61 -20.13 19.42
C ASN A 107 -11.43 -19.82 18.16
N PRO A 108 -10.87 -20.03 16.95
CA PRO A 108 -11.60 -19.81 15.71
C PRO A 108 -12.70 -20.86 15.54
N GLY A 109 -13.90 -20.41 15.17
CA GLY A 109 -15.09 -21.23 14.97
C GLY A 109 -15.61 -21.20 13.54
N ILE A 110 -16.91 -21.43 13.37
CA ILE A 110 -17.56 -21.46 12.04
C ILE A 110 -17.63 -20.07 11.37
N LEU A 111 -17.63 -19.00 12.17
CA LEU A 111 -17.46 -17.64 11.71
C LEU A 111 -16.51 -16.92 12.67
N THR A 112 -15.33 -16.60 12.19
CA THR A 112 -14.31 -15.89 12.95
C THR A 112 -14.08 -14.53 12.32
N SER A 113 -14.44 -13.45 13.04
CA SER A 113 -14.20 -12.08 12.59
C SER A 113 -12.97 -11.51 13.28
N LEU A 114 -11.99 -11.10 12.51
CA LEU A 114 -10.71 -10.54 13.00
C LEU A 114 -10.42 -9.20 12.32
N THR A 115 -9.49 -8.44 12.89
CA THR A 115 -8.91 -7.32 12.17
C THR A 115 -7.81 -7.79 11.22
N TYR A 116 -7.56 -7.05 10.13
CA TYR A 116 -6.43 -7.32 9.24
C TYR A 116 -5.11 -7.52 9.99
N GLN A 117 -4.84 -6.68 10.99
CA GLN A 117 -3.63 -6.75 11.81
C GLN A 117 -3.47 -8.09 12.55
N SER A 118 -4.55 -8.78 12.86
CA SER A 118 -4.50 -10.06 13.57
C SER A 118 -3.76 -11.15 12.78
N VAL A 119 -3.74 -11.06 11.45
CA VAL A 119 -3.11 -12.04 10.55
C VAL A 119 -1.97 -11.45 9.72
N THR A 120 -1.78 -10.12 9.75
CA THR A 120 -0.77 -9.43 8.95
C THR A 120 0.24 -8.63 9.78
N LEU A 121 0.17 -8.71 11.12
CA LEU A 121 1.09 -7.97 12.00
C LEU A 121 2.55 -8.34 11.69
N PRO A 122 3.40 -7.38 11.26
CA PRO A 122 4.78 -7.67 10.97
C PRO A 122 5.65 -7.74 12.23
N LYS A 123 6.75 -8.46 12.17
CA LYS A 123 7.81 -8.38 13.17
C LYS A 123 8.36 -6.95 13.22
N ARG A 124 8.51 -6.39 14.40
CA ARG A 124 9.15 -5.07 14.58
C ARG A 124 10.67 -5.15 14.62
N GLY A 125 11.22 -6.28 15.00
CA GLY A 125 12.62 -6.64 15.11
C GLY A 125 12.73 -8.12 15.45
N GLY A 126 13.92 -8.59 15.70
CA GLY A 126 14.25 -9.98 16.03
C GLY A 126 15.56 -10.34 15.36
N ASN A 127 16.33 -11.26 15.94
CA ASN A 127 17.69 -11.55 15.52
C ASN A 127 17.81 -11.72 14.00
N ASP A 128 16.94 -12.54 13.39
CA ASP A 128 17.01 -12.83 11.95
C ASP A 128 16.74 -11.60 11.08
N LEU A 129 15.76 -10.75 11.45
CA LEU A 129 15.45 -9.53 10.71
C LEU A 129 16.52 -8.47 10.92
N ASP A 130 17.06 -8.39 12.14
CA ASP A 130 18.11 -7.45 12.49
C ASP A 130 19.43 -7.83 11.83
N GLU A 131 19.76 -9.14 11.78
CA GLU A 131 20.91 -9.66 11.02
C GLU A 131 20.78 -9.34 9.53
N SER A 132 19.67 -9.67 8.89
CA SER A 132 19.44 -9.36 7.49
C SER A 132 19.45 -7.85 7.20
N ALA A 133 18.90 -7.03 8.10
CA ALA A 133 18.93 -5.58 7.97
C ALA A 133 20.35 -5.02 8.13
N MET A 134 21.14 -5.59 9.04
CA MET A 134 22.54 -5.23 9.23
C MET A 134 23.39 -5.62 8.03
N GLU A 135 23.22 -6.83 7.51
CA GLU A 135 23.90 -7.29 6.28
C GLU A 135 23.59 -6.39 5.09
N LEU A 136 22.30 -6.02 4.91
CA LEU A 136 21.90 -5.12 3.85
C LEU A 136 22.48 -3.71 4.04
N TRP A 137 22.57 -3.22 5.27
CA TRP A 137 23.18 -1.93 5.58
C TRP A 137 24.67 -1.94 5.29
N ILE A 138 25.41 -2.94 5.76
CA ILE A 138 26.84 -3.15 5.48
C ILE A 138 27.05 -3.21 3.96
N SER A 139 26.27 -4.03 3.26
CA SER A 139 26.35 -4.15 1.80
C SER A 139 26.13 -2.81 1.10
N SER A 140 25.19 -1.99 1.59
CA SER A 140 24.94 -0.66 1.01
C SER A 140 26.08 0.32 1.25
N LEU A 141 26.81 0.21 2.37
CA LEU A 141 27.99 1.05 2.63
C LEU A 141 29.17 0.66 1.75
N MET A 142 29.29 -0.62 1.41
CA MET A 142 30.38 -1.17 0.58
C MET A 142 30.10 -1.05 -0.92
N THR A 143 28.84 -0.91 -1.32
CA THR A 143 28.44 -0.89 -2.73
C THR A 143 27.90 0.48 -3.10
N PRO A 144 28.63 1.27 -3.92
CA PRO A 144 28.18 2.62 -4.30
C PRO A 144 26.78 2.67 -4.93
N ASP A 145 26.36 1.61 -5.63
CA ASP A 145 25.05 1.51 -6.26
C ASP A 145 23.88 1.36 -5.27
N LEU A 146 24.17 0.86 -4.08
CA LEU A 146 23.18 0.66 -3.00
C LEU A 146 23.25 1.75 -1.93
N ASN A 147 24.27 2.62 -2.01
CA ASN A 147 24.50 3.67 -1.03
C ASN A 147 23.50 4.80 -1.22
N ASP A 148 22.73 5.08 -0.17
CA ASP A 148 21.69 6.12 -0.12
C ASP A 148 22.21 7.46 0.42
N GLY A 149 23.47 7.78 0.21
CA GLY A 149 24.12 9.01 0.65
C GLY A 149 24.80 8.91 2.01
N SER A 150 24.90 7.72 2.61
CA SER A 150 25.72 7.47 3.80
C SER A 150 27.20 7.29 3.42
N VAL A 151 28.06 7.21 4.42
CA VAL A 151 29.52 7.05 4.26
C VAL A 151 29.82 5.78 3.47
N GLU A 152 30.77 5.86 2.54
CA GLU A 152 31.29 4.69 1.83
C GLU A 152 32.33 3.96 2.71
N ALA A 153 32.23 2.64 2.81
CA ALA A 153 33.19 1.79 3.48
C ALA A 153 33.98 0.97 2.45
N ASP A 154 35.28 0.84 2.66
CA ASP A 154 36.17 0.10 1.76
C ASP A 154 36.01 -1.43 1.91
N ASP A 155 35.62 -1.88 3.12
CA ASP A 155 35.40 -3.29 3.46
C ASP A 155 34.38 -3.47 4.59
N GLN A 156 34.05 -4.71 4.88
CA GLN A 156 33.07 -5.06 5.91
C GLN A 156 33.51 -4.64 7.32
N GLU A 157 34.80 -4.66 7.63
CA GLU A 157 35.33 -4.32 8.95
C GLU A 157 35.16 -2.82 9.20
N SER A 158 35.49 -1.98 8.23
CA SER A 158 35.29 -0.52 8.30
C SER A 158 33.82 -0.14 8.37
N ALA A 159 32.94 -0.85 7.63
CA ALA A 159 31.48 -0.66 7.73
C ALA A 159 30.96 -0.97 9.14
N LEU A 160 31.34 -2.10 9.70
CA LEU A 160 30.94 -2.49 11.05
C LEU A 160 31.47 -1.53 12.12
N ALA A 161 32.76 -1.12 12.01
CA ALA A 161 33.35 -0.16 12.94
C ALA A 161 32.60 1.18 12.91
N TRP A 162 32.24 1.67 11.71
CA TRP A 162 31.47 2.90 11.58
C TRP A 162 30.05 2.77 12.16
N ILE A 163 29.36 1.64 11.92
CA ILE A 163 28.02 1.40 12.48
C ILE A 163 28.09 1.32 14.02
N ALA A 164 29.11 0.67 14.58
CA ALA A 164 29.29 0.57 16.01
C ALA A 164 29.55 1.94 16.66
N ASP A 165 30.41 2.75 16.06
CA ASP A 165 30.68 4.13 16.48
C ASP A 165 29.40 5.00 16.42
N LEU A 166 28.59 4.83 15.38
CA LEU A 166 27.31 5.48 15.23
C LEU A 166 26.31 5.05 16.33
N GLN A 167 26.26 3.77 16.64
CA GLN A 167 25.38 3.26 17.71
C GLN A 167 25.74 3.85 19.08
N GLU A 168 27.03 4.09 19.34
CA GLU A 168 27.50 4.68 20.59
C GLU A 168 27.27 6.20 20.62
N LYS A 169 27.60 6.93 19.56
CA LYS A 169 27.60 8.40 19.51
C LYS A 169 26.28 9.01 19.10
N ASN A 170 25.45 8.33 18.30
CA ASN A 170 24.18 8.83 17.80
C ASN A 170 23.15 7.71 17.65
N PHE A 171 22.68 7.22 18.80
CA PHE A 171 21.73 6.09 18.85
C PHE A 171 20.42 6.37 18.11
N GLU A 172 19.96 7.62 18.09
CA GLU A 172 18.73 7.98 17.37
C GLU A 172 18.90 7.78 15.86
N TYR A 173 19.98 8.25 15.29
CA TYR A 173 20.27 8.05 13.87
C TYR A 173 20.48 6.56 13.54
N TYR A 174 21.22 5.82 14.38
CA TYR A 174 21.39 4.37 14.25
C TYR A 174 20.03 3.65 14.23
N SER A 175 19.16 3.98 15.19
CA SER A 175 17.82 3.36 15.29
C SER A 175 16.94 3.64 14.07
N ASN A 176 16.98 4.87 13.56
CA ASN A 176 16.27 5.28 12.36
C ASN A 176 16.79 4.53 11.12
N ARG A 177 18.10 4.40 10.98
CA ARG A 177 18.72 3.67 9.86
C ARG A 177 18.42 2.17 9.93
N MET A 178 18.53 1.54 11.09
CA MET A 178 18.11 0.15 11.28
C MET A 178 16.64 -0.05 10.94
N GLY A 179 15.77 0.88 11.33
CA GLY A 179 14.35 0.88 10.95
C GLY A 179 14.15 0.91 9.44
N HIS A 180 14.91 1.73 8.73
CA HIS A 180 14.89 1.83 7.28
C HIS A 180 15.31 0.51 6.60
N TYR A 181 16.43 -0.11 7.03
CA TYR A 181 16.89 -1.37 6.46
C TYR A 181 15.99 -2.55 6.81
N ARG A 182 15.42 -2.60 8.02
CA ARG A 182 14.36 -3.57 8.37
C ARG A 182 13.15 -3.44 7.42
N LYS A 183 12.78 -2.23 7.06
CA LYS A 183 11.72 -2.00 6.07
C LYS A 183 12.11 -2.53 4.70
N LYS A 184 13.31 -2.20 4.20
CA LYS A 184 13.81 -2.70 2.90
C LYS A 184 13.83 -4.23 2.84
N VAL A 185 14.30 -4.91 3.91
CA VAL A 185 14.29 -6.38 3.98
C VAL A 185 12.87 -6.92 3.93
N ARG A 186 11.94 -6.34 4.68
CA ARG A 186 10.52 -6.75 4.63
C ARG A 186 9.91 -6.58 3.25
N ASP A 187 10.16 -5.44 2.62
CA ASP A 187 9.65 -5.14 1.29
C ASP A 187 10.20 -6.16 0.26
N SER A 188 11.50 -6.44 0.30
CA SER A 188 12.16 -7.44 -0.56
C SER A 188 11.60 -8.85 -0.33
N LEU A 189 11.44 -9.29 0.92
CA LEU A 189 10.88 -10.61 1.24
C LEU A 189 9.43 -10.74 0.77
N SER A 190 8.65 -9.66 0.91
CA SER A 190 7.29 -9.62 0.37
C SER A 190 7.27 -9.73 -1.16
N GLU A 191 8.28 -9.17 -1.84
CA GLU A 191 8.40 -9.24 -3.31
C GLU A 191 8.76 -10.62 -3.84
N HIS A 192 9.42 -11.43 -3.04
CA HIS A 192 9.93 -12.75 -3.43
C HIS A 192 9.09 -13.93 -2.90
N GLY A 193 7.84 -13.71 -2.48
CA GLY A 193 6.94 -14.78 -2.01
C GLY A 193 7.30 -15.33 -0.63
N ASN A 194 7.81 -14.50 0.26
CA ASN A 194 8.16 -14.85 1.64
C ASN A 194 7.53 -13.90 2.66
N ALA A 195 6.36 -13.35 2.34
CA ALA A 195 5.70 -12.35 3.20
C ALA A 195 5.28 -12.94 4.56
N LEU A 196 4.93 -14.23 4.63
CA LEU A 196 4.60 -14.89 5.89
C LEU A 196 5.80 -15.00 6.84
N TRP A 197 7.04 -15.00 6.35
CA TRP A 197 8.23 -15.04 7.19
C TRP A 197 8.39 -13.78 8.03
N ILE A 198 7.98 -12.64 7.51
CA ILE A 198 8.08 -11.35 8.20
C ILE A 198 6.99 -11.13 9.25
N LEU A 199 6.03 -12.03 9.37
CA LEU A 199 4.95 -11.90 10.34
C LEU A 199 5.42 -12.11 11.77
N HIS A 200 4.81 -11.37 12.68
CA HIS A 200 4.94 -11.60 14.12
C HIS A 200 4.41 -12.99 14.50
N GLU A 201 5.00 -13.61 15.49
CA GLU A 201 4.65 -14.97 15.93
C GLU A 201 3.16 -15.12 16.31
N SER A 202 2.53 -14.05 16.82
CA SER A 202 1.08 -14.07 17.08
C SER A 202 0.25 -14.18 15.82
N ALA A 203 0.63 -13.50 14.73
CA ALA A 203 -0.08 -13.57 13.46
C ALA A 203 0.10 -14.96 12.81
N LYS A 204 1.31 -15.51 12.83
CA LYS A 204 1.58 -16.88 12.39
C LYS A 204 0.77 -17.92 13.16
N ALA A 205 0.71 -17.78 14.50
CA ALA A 205 -0.07 -18.67 15.34
C ALA A 205 -1.58 -18.58 15.05
N ASN A 206 -2.09 -17.39 14.74
CA ASN A 206 -3.47 -17.18 14.35
C ASN A 206 -3.76 -17.85 12.99
N LEU A 207 -2.92 -17.62 11.98
CA LEU A 207 -3.05 -18.26 10.66
C LEU A 207 -3.01 -19.80 10.78
N LYS A 208 -2.13 -20.34 11.62
CA LYS A 208 -2.06 -21.78 11.87
C LYS A 208 -3.37 -22.32 12.45
N ARG A 209 -3.94 -21.67 13.47
CA ARG A 209 -5.23 -22.09 14.05
C ARG A 209 -6.37 -22.02 13.04
N LEU A 210 -6.41 -20.96 12.24
CA LEU A 210 -7.40 -20.80 11.17
C LEU A 210 -7.26 -21.90 10.11
N SER A 211 -6.05 -22.28 9.72
CA SER A 211 -5.84 -23.38 8.78
C SER A 211 -6.28 -24.74 9.35
N GLU A 212 -6.16 -24.94 10.68
CA GLU A 212 -6.63 -26.15 11.36
C GLU A 212 -8.16 -26.28 11.39
N VAL A 213 -8.89 -25.17 11.35
CA VAL A 213 -10.35 -25.15 11.24
C VAL A 213 -10.81 -25.50 9.83
N GLY A 214 -10.00 -25.23 8.82
CA GLY A 214 -10.33 -25.46 7.43
C GLY A 214 -11.23 -24.35 6.86
N ILE A 215 -10.71 -23.14 6.81
CA ILE A 215 -11.41 -21.97 6.26
C ILE A 215 -11.75 -22.22 4.79
N GLY A 216 -13.03 -22.11 4.45
CA GLY A 216 -13.52 -22.24 3.08
C GLY A 216 -13.93 -20.94 2.42
N LEU A 217 -14.11 -19.87 3.21
CA LEU A 217 -14.43 -18.53 2.74
C LEU A 217 -13.63 -17.48 3.53
N VAL A 218 -13.03 -16.55 2.84
CA VAL A 218 -12.43 -15.34 3.42
C VAL A 218 -13.19 -14.12 2.92
N ILE A 219 -13.76 -13.34 3.82
CA ILE A 219 -14.44 -12.09 3.51
C ILE A 219 -13.51 -10.93 3.89
N LEU A 220 -13.19 -10.08 2.94
CA LEU A 220 -12.33 -8.92 3.12
C LEU A 220 -13.19 -7.65 3.06
N ASP A 221 -13.50 -7.09 4.23
CA ASP A 221 -14.35 -5.91 4.34
C ASP A 221 -13.53 -4.62 4.22
N GLU A 222 -14.05 -3.64 3.45
CA GLU A 222 -13.38 -2.39 3.07
C GLU A 222 -12.00 -2.66 2.43
N CYS A 223 -11.97 -3.59 1.48
CA CYS A 223 -10.74 -4.11 0.90
C CYS A 223 -9.93 -3.10 0.06
N HIS A 224 -10.47 -1.90 -0.23
CA HIS A 224 -9.74 -0.82 -0.89
C HIS A 224 -8.52 -0.31 -0.09
N HIS A 225 -8.44 -0.59 1.21
CA HIS A 225 -7.28 -0.27 2.04
C HIS A 225 -6.10 -1.24 1.88
N LEU A 226 -6.23 -2.30 1.07
CA LEU A 226 -5.25 -3.38 0.95
C LEU A 226 -4.23 -3.19 -0.17
N MET A 227 -4.07 -1.96 -0.68
CA MET A 227 -3.29 -1.66 -1.88
C MET A 227 -1.77 -1.83 -1.75
N ASP A 228 -1.22 -1.75 -0.52
CA ASP A 228 0.22 -1.75 -0.28
C ASP A 228 0.76 -3.10 0.23
N HIS A 229 1.63 -3.06 1.20
CA HIS A 229 2.29 -4.20 1.84
C HIS A 229 1.33 -5.31 2.31
N TRP A 230 0.13 -4.95 2.78
CA TRP A 230 -0.89 -5.88 3.28
C TRP A 230 -1.42 -6.84 2.21
N GLY A 231 -1.53 -6.38 0.96
CA GLY A 231 -2.05 -7.21 -0.14
C GLY A 231 -1.22 -8.47 -0.39
N ARG A 232 0.11 -8.35 -0.37
CA ARG A 232 1.01 -9.49 -0.58
C ARG A 232 0.95 -10.49 0.57
N VAL A 233 0.95 -9.99 1.81
CA VAL A 233 0.79 -10.86 2.98
C VAL A 233 -0.52 -11.63 2.93
N LEU A 234 -1.61 -10.97 2.46
CA LEU A 234 -2.91 -11.63 2.36
C LEU A 234 -2.97 -12.67 1.26
N ILE A 235 -2.32 -12.44 0.10
CA ILE A 235 -2.21 -13.46 -0.96
C ILE A 235 -1.58 -14.73 -0.39
N GLU A 236 -0.40 -14.62 0.23
CA GLU A 236 0.26 -15.78 0.84
C GLU A 236 -0.53 -16.37 2.02
N ALA A 237 -1.26 -15.56 2.78
CA ALA A 237 -2.13 -16.05 3.85
C ALA A 237 -3.32 -16.85 3.30
N VAL A 238 -3.92 -16.41 2.20
CA VAL A 238 -4.99 -17.13 1.50
C VAL A 238 -4.49 -18.47 0.96
N GLU A 239 -3.30 -18.48 0.34
CA GLU A 239 -2.65 -19.73 -0.10
C GLU A 239 -2.38 -20.67 1.09
N PHE A 240 -1.85 -20.15 2.19
CA PHE A 240 -1.59 -20.92 3.42
C PHE A 240 -2.86 -21.52 4.02
N LEU A 241 -4.00 -20.84 3.88
CA LEU A 241 -5.31 -21.33 4.32
C LEU A 241 -5.94 -22.39 3.37
N GLY A 242 -5.25 -22.73 2.27
CA GLY A 242 -5.69 -23.74 1.31
C GLY A 242 -6.50 -23.20 0.13
N ASN A 243 -6.32 -21.96 -0.23
CA ASN A 243 -7.02 -21.27 -1.30
C ASN A 243 -8.56 -21.31 -1.16
N PRO A 244 -9.11 -20.80 -0.05
CA PRO A 244 -10.55 -20.64 0.13
C PRO A 244 -11.13 -19.69 -0.94
N VAL A 245 -12.45 -19.61 -1.01
CA VAL A 245 -13.11 -18.52 -1.75
C VAL A 245 -12.80 -17.20 -1.06
N VAL A 246 -12.45 -16.18 -1.83
CA VAL A 246 -12.20 -14.80 -1.35
C VAL A 246 -13.32 -13.90 -1.83
N LEU A 247 -14.00 -13.23 -0.92
CA LEU A 247 -15.03 -12.23 -1.21
C LEU A 247 -14.57 -10.85 -0.74
N GLY A 248 -14.21 -9.99 -1.67
CA GLY A 248 -13.95 -8.57 -1.43
C GLY A 248 -15.23 -7.77 -1.38
N LEU A 249 -15.39 -6.96 -0.33
CA LEU A 249 -16.50 -6.02 -0.17
C LEU A 249 -15.94 -4.62 0.03
N THR A 250 -16.28 -3.69 -0.84
CA THR A 250 -15.81 -2.30 -0.73
C THR A 250 -16.88 -1.30 -1.15
N ALA A 251 -16.77 -0.08 -0.66
CA ALA A 251 -17.61 1.03 -1.12
C ALA A 251 -17.01 1.73 -2.35
N THR A 252 -15.70 1.71 -2.47
CA THR A 252 -14.96 2.37 -3.54
C THR A 252 -13.97 1.38 -4.13
N PRO A 253 -14.04 1.12 -5.45
CA PRO A 253 -12.96 0.40 -6.10
C PRO A 253 -11.67 1.22 -5.94
N PRO A 254 -10.52 0.57 -5.77
CA PRO A 254 -9.27 1.31 -5.64
C PRO A 254 -8.97 2.07 -6.93
N GLU A 255 -8.61 3.34 -6.80
CA GLU A 255 -7.95 4.06 -7.89
C GLU A 255 -6.58 3.41 -8.11
N MET A 256 -6.35 2.92 -9.31
CA MET A 256 -5.12 2.21 -9.68
C MET A 256 -3.94 3.18 -9.71
N ALA A 257 -3.34 3.44 -8.54
CA ALA A 257 -2.26 4.43 -8.38
C ALA A 257 -0.90 3.96 -8.96
N SER A 258 -0.70 2.65 -9.15
CA SER A 258 0.50 2.09 -9.79
C SER A 258 0.20 0.72 -10.38
N ASP A 259 0.93 0.35 -11.45
CA ASP A 259 0.79 -0.94 -12.13
C ASP A 259 0.97 -2.14 -11.16
N SER A 260 1.88 -2.03 -10.21
CA SER A 260 2.16 -3.10 -9.24
C SER A 260 1.09 -3.25 -8.15
N SER A 261 0.41 -2.18 -7.77
CA SER A 261 -0.71 -2.23 -6.82
C SER A 261 -1.97 -2.78 -7.48
N ALA A 262 -2.19 -2.41 -8.74
CA ALA A 262 -3.27 -2.92 -9.58
C ALA A 262 -3.16 -4.43 -9.78
N ALA A 263 -1.98 -4.93 -10.14
CA ALA A 263 -1.74 -6.35 -10.34
C ALA A 263 -2.07 -7.16 -9.08
N ARG A 264 -1.57 -6.74 -7.90
CA ARG A 264 -1.86 -7.40 -6.62
C ARG A 264 -3.34 -7.43 -6.25
N TYR A 265 -4.05 -6.35 -6.56
CA TYR A 265 -5.49 -6.29 -6.29
C TYR A 265 -6.25 -7.27 -7.18
N LEU A 266 -5.87 -7.34 -8.47
CA LEU A 266 -6.42 -8.31 -9.42
C LEU A 266 -6.07 -9.75 -9.03
N ASP A 267 -4.86 -10.01 -8.51
CA ASP A 267 -4.46 -11.34 -8.03
C ASP A 267 -5.30 -11.81 -6.82
N LEU A 268 -5.77 -10.89 -5.99
CA LEU A 268 -6.53 -11.23 -4.77
C LEU A 268 -8.05 -11.28 -5.00
N PHE A 269 -8.59 -10.45 -5.89
CA PHE A 269 -10.03 -10.26 -6.05
C PHE A 269 -10.56 -10.49 -7.47
N GLY A 270 -9.68 -10.58 -8.47
CA GLY A 270 -10.11 -10.51 -9.87
C GLY A 270 -10.62 -9.12 -10.26
N GLU A 271 -11.41 -9.08 -11.32
CA GLU A 271 -12.14 -7.89 -11.74
C GLU A 271 -13.39 -7.65 -10.86
N VAL A 272 -14.01 -6.48 -10.97
CA VAL A 272 -15.27 -6.18 -10.26
C VAL A 272 -16.40 -7.01 -10.87
N ASP A 273 -16.92 -7.97 -10.11
CA ASP A 273 -18.04 -8.82 -10.58
C ASP A 273 -19.37 -8.08 -10.62
N TYR A 274 -19.60 -7.23 -9.62
CA TYR A 274 -20.81 -6.44 -9.53
C TYR A 274 -20.63 -5.13 -8.78
N GLU A 275 -21.16 -4.07 -9.35
CA GLU A 275 -21.26 -2.75 -8.72
C GLU A 275 -22.73 -2.42 -8.43
N VAL A 276 -23.07 -2.14 -7.18
CA VAL A 276 -24.43 -1.78 -6.76
C VAL A 276 -24.68 -0.32 -7.11
N PRO A 277 -25.62 -0.02 -8.02
CA PRO A 277 -25.88 1.35 -8.43
C PRO A 277 -26.50 2.17 -7.30
N VAL A 278 -25.89 3.31 -6.94
CA VAL A 278 -26.43 4.25 -5.94
C VAL A 278 -27.86 4.68 -6.26
N PRO A 279 -28.20 5.05 -7.52
CA PRO A 279 -29.59 5.42 -7.86
C PRO A 279 -30.62 4.32 -7.58
N ALA A 280 -30.25 3.06 -7.72
CA ALA A 280 -31.14 1.94 -7.39
C ALA A 280 -31.43 1.87 -5.91
N LEU A 281 -30.40 2.05 -5.05
CA LEU A 281 -30.58 2.06 -3.60
C LEU A 281 -31.43 3.23 -3.10
N VAL A 282 -31.30 4.39 -3.72
CA VAL A 282 -32.13 5.56 -3.41
C VAL A 282 -33.59 5.30 -3.84
N ARG A 283 -33.82 4.80 -5.03
CA ARG A 283 -35.16 4.44 -5.53
C ARG A 283 -35.84 3.40 -4.62
N ASP A 284 -35.10 2.42 -4.15
CA ASP A 284 -35.60 1.33 -3.30
C ASP A 284 -35.71 1.77 -1.82
N GLY A 285 -35.44 3.03 -1.50
CA GLY A 285 -35.52 3.60 -0.15
C GLY A 285 -34.45 3.09 0.83
N ASN A 286 -33.38 2.46 0.34
CA ASN A 286 -32.28 1.92 1.13
C ASN A 286 -31.16 2.95 1.42
N LEU A 287 -31.11 4.02 0.62
CA LEU A 287 -30.29 5.20 0.86
C LEU A 287 -31.16 6.46 0.81
N ALA A 288 -30.79 7.46 1.58
CA ALA A 288 -31.42 8.77 1.50
C ALA A 288 -31.17 9.38 0.11
N PRO A 289 -32.14 10.08 -0.49
CA PRO A 289 -31.88 10.87 -1.66
C PRO A 289 -30.84 11.94 -1.34
N TYR A 290 -29.95 12.19 -2.28
CA TYR A 290 -28.95 13.25 -2.17
C TYR A 290 -29.08 14.21 -3.35
N GLN A 291 -28.63 15.43 -3.13
CA GLN A 291 -28.54 16.44 -4.14
C GLN A 291 -27.19 17.13 -4.02
N ASP A 292 -26.43 17.11 -5.09
CA ASP A 292 -25.19 17.87 -5.18
C ASP A 292 -25.51 19.35 -5.35
N LEU A 293 -25.12 20.16 -4.37
CA LEU A 293 -25.27 21.60 -4.41
C LEU A 293 -23.91 22.24 -4.67
N ALA A 294 -23.70 22.72 -5.90
CA ALA A 294 -22.52 23.50 -6.23
C ALA A 294 -22.77 24.98 -5.84
N TYR A 295 -22.07 25.43 -4.83
CA TYR A 295 -22.08 26.84 -4.43
C TYR A 295 -20.87 27.55 -5.03
N PHE A 296 -21.13 28.34 -6.07
CA PHE A 296 -20.08 29.11 -6.72
C PHE A 296 -19.86 30.44 -5.98
N VAL A 297 -18.70 30.59 -5.39
CA VAL A 297 -18.24 31.86 -4.80
C VAL A 297 -17.32 32.54 -5.79
N ARG A 298 -17.39 33.85 -5.83
CA ARG A 298 -16.33 34.64 -6.48
C ARG A 298 -15.20 34.81 -5.48
N PRO A 299 -13.97 34.44 -5.79
CA PRO A 299 -12.85 34.74 -4.95
C PRO A 299 -12.79 36.25 -4.67
N SER A 300 -12.36 36.62 -3.48
CA SER A 300 -12.12 38.02 -3.15
C SER A 300 -11.04 38.62 -4.06
N PRO A 301 -10.97 39.93 -4.21
CA PRO A 301 -9.90 40.56 -4.99
C PRO A 301 -8.48 40.20 -4.50
N ASP A 302 -8.35 39.91 -3.20
CA ASP A 302 -7.07 39.52 -2.61
C ASP A 302 -6.71 38.08 -2.94
N GLU A 303 -7.66 37.14 -2.88
CA GLU A 303 -7.49 35.77 -3.33
C GLU A 303 -7.19 35.69 -4.83
N LEU A 304 -7.90 36.46 -5.65
CA LEU A 304 -7.62 36.52 -7.09
C LEU A 304 -6.21 37.05 -7.36
N ARG A 305 -5.77 38.06 -6.61
CA ARG A 305 -4.39 38.58 -6.71
C ARG A 305 -3.38 37.52 -6.27
N TYR A 306 -3.64 36.83 -5.18
CA TYR A 306 -2.77 35.75 -4.73
C TYR A 306 -2.65 34.64 -5.78
N ILE A 307 -3.77 34.14 -6.31
CA ILE A 307 -3.77 33.10 -7.34
C ILE A 307 -3.08 33.59 -8.64
N ALA A 308 -3.34 34.83 -9.05
CA ALA A 308 -2.70 35.40 -10.24
C ALA A 308 -1.19 35.66 -10.04
N ASN A 309 -0.78 36.05 -8.83
CA ASN A 309 0.60 36.37 -8.56
C ASN A 309 1.48 35.14 -8.32
N VAL A 310 0.95 34.00 -7.90
CA VAL A 310 1.74 32.79 -7.66
C VAL A 310 2.60 32.43 -8.88
N ASP A 311 2.03 32.48 -10.09
CA ASP A 311 2.79 32.21 -11.33
C ASP A 311 3.78 33.34 -11.68
N GLU A 312 3.42 34.62 -11.40
CA GLU A 312 4.31 35.76 -11.58
C GLU A 312 5.42 35.78 -10.54
N ASP A 313 5.11 35.51 -9.28
CA ASP A 313 6.08 35.40 -8.19
C ASP A 313 7.08 34.28 -8.44
N PHE A 314 6.59 33.13 -8.92
CA PHE A 314 7.44 32.00 -9.34
C PHE A 314 8.36 32.40 -10.52
N LYS A 315 7.80 33.02 -11.55
CA LYS A 315 8.61 33.55 -12.68
C LYS A 315 9.60 34.61 -12.25
N SER A 316 9.23 35.47 -11.29
CA SER A 316 10.13 36.48 -10.71
C SER A 316 11.27 35.82 -9.96
N LEU A 317 10.97 34.83 -9.09
CA LEU A 317 11.98 34.05 -8.38
C LEU A 317 12.96 33.35 -9.36
N LEU A 318 12.44 32.75 -10.41
CA LEU A 318 13.27 32.14 -11.46
C LEU A 318 14.14 33.21 -12.15
N GLY A 319 13.58 34.40 -12.41
CA GLY A 319 14.28 35.54 -12.98
C GLY A 319 15.42 36.06 -12.06
N GLU A 320 15.19 36.05 -10.76
CA GLU A 320 16.19 36.43 -9.75
C GLU A 320 17.31 35.40 -9.65
N LEU A 321 16.96 34.10 -9.60
CA LEU A 321 17.94 33.02 -9.60
C LEU A 321 18.82 33.01 -10.86
N ARG A 322 18.25 33.36 -12.02
CA ARG A 322 18.99 33.49 -13.28
C ARG A 322 19.90 34.72 -13.33
N ARG A 323 19.46 35.84 -12.78
CA ARG A 323 20.23 37.06 -12.79
C ARG A 323 21.34 37.05 -11.73
N GLY A 324 21.11 36.34 -10.62
CA GLY A 324 21.94 36.43 -9.42
C GLY A 324 21.70 37.73 -8.67
N PRO A 325 22.09 37.83 -7.40
CA PRO A 325 21.90 39.04 -6.60
C PRO A 325 22.77 40.19 -7.12
N GLU A 326 22.16 41.33 -7.37
CA GLU A 326 22.84 42.53 -7.86
C GLU A 326 23.80 43.16 -6.80
N ASP A 327 23.60 42.82 -5.51
CA ASP A 327 24.20 43.54 -4.38
C ASP A 327 25.32 42.79 -3.63
N LEU A 328 25.67 41.56 -4.01
CA LEU A 328 26.63 40.76 -3.26
C LEU A 328 27.93 40.57 -4.02
N GLU A 329 28.70 41.61 -4.34
CA GLU A 329 30.12 41.58 -4.75
C GLU A 329 30.61 40.25 -5.40
N GLY A 330 29.84 39.66 -6.29
CA GLY A 330 30.17 38.38 -6.96
C GLY A 330 30.18 37.13 -6.11
N ARG A 331 29.63 37.14 -4.89
CA ARG A 331 29.65 35.96 -3.97
C ARG A 331 28.60 34.91 -4.28
N THR A 332 27.50 35.29 -4.93
CA THR A 332 26.47 34.34 -5.34
C THR A 332 26.38 34.26 -6.87
N PRO A 333 26.81 33.19 -7.50
CA PRO A 333 26.78 33.06 -8.95
C PRO A 333 25.32 32.91 -9.45
N ARG A 334 25.09 33.29 -10.71
CA ARG A 334 23.84 32.96 -11.43
C ARG A 334 23.63 31.48 -11.40
N LEU A 335 22.33 31.08 -11.46
CA LEU A 335 21.96 29.65 -11.41
C LEU A 335 22.76 28.78 -12.41
N GLU A 336 22.90 29.27 -13.64
CA GLU A 336 23.64 28.52 -14.69
C GLU A 336 25.13 28.35 -14.33
N VAL A 337 25.75 29.42 -13.77
CA VAL A 337 27.14 29.36 -13.33
C VAL A 337 27.29 28.45 -12.11
N TRP A 338 26.33 28.49 -11.20
CA TRP A 338 26.33 27.63 -10.04
C TRP A 338 26.15 26.14 -10.45
N LEU A 339 25.18 25.83 -11.29
CA LEU A 339 24.96 24.48 -11.81
C LEU A 339 26.16 23.95 -12.58
N ALA A 340 26.78 24.79 -13.45
CA ALA A 340 27.99 24.40 -14.16
C ALA A 340 29.13 24.07 -13.19
N ARG A 341 29.32 24.83 -12.11
CA ARG A 341 30.32 24.56 -11.06
C ARG A 341 29.98 23.29 -10.27
N VAL A 342 28.70 23.06 -9.96
CA VAL A 342 28.24 21.84 -9.28
C VAL A 342 28.55 20.61 -10.11
N LEU A 343 28.26 20.66 -11.41
CA LEU A 343 28.56 19.53 -12.33
C LEU A 343 30.04 19.37 -12.61
N ASP A 344 30.81 20.45 -12.72
CA ASP A 344 32.26 20.42 -12.94
C ASP A 344 33.01 19.86 -11.73
N GLY A 345 32.64 20.31 -10.54
CA GLY A 345 33.22 19.85 -9.28
C GLY A 345 32.56 18.63 -8.67
N LEU A 346 31.48 18.10 -9.30
CA LEU A 346 30.65 17.00 -8.80
C LEU A 346 30.22 17.23 -7.33
N ILE A 347 29.79 18.48 -7.04
CA ILE A 347 29.55 18.97 -5.68
C ILE A 347 28.15 18.56 -5.21
N LEU A 348 28.06 17.92 -4.05
CA LEU A 348 26.83 17.57 -3.34
C LEU A 348 26.82 18.22 -1.96
N PRO A 349 25.66 18.34 -1.29
CA PRO A 349 25.58 18.88 0.07
C PRO A 349 26.48 18.15 1.09
N ALA A 350 26.73 16.87 0.87
CA ALA A 350 27.58 16.01 1.71
C ALA A 350 29.05 15.89 1.23
N GLY A 351 29.49 16.72 0.28
CA GLY A 351 30.85 16.71 -0.30
C GLY A 351 30.88 16.29 -1.77
N SER A 352 32.07 16.37 -2.41
CA SER A 352 32.21 16.08 -3.85
C SER A 352 32.27 14.57 -4.12
N ALA A 353 31.67 14.15 -5.23
CA ALA A 353 31.78 12.76 -5.73
C ALA A 353 33.09 12.55 -6.50
N LYS A 354 33.57 11.29 -6.57
CA LYS A 354 34.82 10.94 -7.24
C LYS A 354 34.71 11.02 -8.78
N ASP A 355 33.53 10.69 -9.30
CA ASP A 355 33.24 10.66 -10.73
C ASP A 355 31.76 10.93 -11.01
N TRP A 356 31.41 11.10 -12.31
CA TRP A 356 30.03 11.37 -12.75
C TRP A 356 29.04 10.27 -12.32
N ASN A 357 29.41 9.02 -12.39
CA ASN A 357 28.52 7.93 -12.04
C ASN A 357 28.19 7.93 -10.55
N SER A 358 29.18 8.21 -9.70
CA SER A 358 28.97 8.37 -8.26
C SER A 358 28.12 9.61 -7.93
N PHE A 359 28.33 10.73 -8.64
CA PHE A 359 27.51 11.93 -8.48
C PHE A 359 26.04 11.68 -8.81
N ARG A 360 25.78 11.10 -10.01
CA ARG A 360 24.42 10.81 -10.46
C ARG A 360 23.72 9.77 -9.58
N ARG A 361 24.44 8.80 -9.01
CA ARG A 361 23.84 7.83 -8.09
C ARG A 361 23.45 8.43 -6.76
N ARG A 362 24.25 9.37 -6.24
CA ARG A 362 23.97 10.05 -4.96
C ARG A 362 22.78 11.01 -5.05
N ASP A 363 22.65 11.72 -6.15
CA ASP A 363 21.55 12.62 -6.41
C ASP A 363 21.14 12.59 -7.89
N PRO A 364 20.31 11.60 -8.29
CA PRO A 364 19.82 11.49 -9.65
C PRO A 364 18.99 12.69 -10.09
N GLY A 365 18.20 13.26 -9.17
CA GLY A 365 17.34 14.41 -9.42
C GLY A 365 18.16 15.63 -9.81
N LEU A 366 19.10 16.03 -8.96
CA LEU A 366 20.02 17.14 -9.25
C LEU A 366 20.85 16.91 -10.51
N ALA A 367 21.39 15.70 -10.68
CA ALA A 367 22.22 15.35 -11.84
C ALA A 367 21.45 15.47 -13.16
N ASP A 368 20.24 14.96 -13.22
CA ASP A 368 19.43 14.95 -14.43
C ASP A 368 18.80 16.34 -14.69
N ALA A 369 18.29 17.01 -13.65
CA ALA A 369 17.71 18.35 -13.77
C ALA A 369 18.75 19.40 -14.17
N ALA A 370 19.95 19.38 -13.57
CA ALA A 370 21.01 20.31 -13.90
C ALA A 370 21.48 20.17 -15.35
N ARG A 371 21.65 18.94 -15.85
CA ARG A 371 22.00 18.68 -17.26
C ARG A 371 20.91 19.16 -18.21
N ALA A 372 19.66 18.79 -17.93
CA ALA A 372 18.52 19.17 -18.76
C ALA A 372 18.36 20.69 -18.82
N TYR A 373 18.51 21.37 -17.69
CA TYR A 373 18.40 22.83 -17.60
C TYR A 373 19.53 23.54 -18.40
N LEU A 374 20.79 23.15 -18.22
CA LEU A 374 21.91 23.76 -18.94
C LEU A 374 21.79 23.51 -20.46
N THR A 375 21.45 22.27 -20.87
CA THR A 375 21.29 21.94 -22.29
C THR A 375 20.12 22.67 -22.93
N SER A 376 18.96 22.76 -22.24
CA SER A 376 17.80 23.52 -22.73
C SER A 376 18.08 25.01 -22.86
N GLY A 377 18.97 25.54 -22.04
CA GLY A 377 19.45 26.94 -22.10
C GLY A 377 20.54 27.17 -23.15
N GLY A 378 20.92 26.16 -23.93
CA GLY A 378 21.97 26.26 -24.95
C GLY A 378 23.38 26.40 -24.39
N LEU A 379 23.60 26.01 -23.13
CA LEU A 379 24.88 26.05 -22.46
C LEU A 379 25.61 24.71 -22.58
N ASN A 380 26.93 24.79 -22.69
CA ASN A 380 27.76 23.58 -22.74
C ASN A 380 27.87 22.92 -21.37
N LEU A 381 27.77 21.60 -21.35
CA LEU A 381 28.04 20.82 -20.15
C LEU A 381 29.53 20.74 -19.85
N PRO A 382 29.94 20.67 -18.57
CA PRO A 382 31.33 20.43 -18.19
C PRO A 382 31.91 19.14 -18.76
N ALA A 383 33.22 19.08 -18.91
CA ALA A 383 33.94 17.91 -19.44
C ALA A 383 33.68 16.68 -18.53
N GLY A 384 33.32 15.56 -19.14
CA GLY A 384 33.01 14.32 -18.40
C GLY A 384 31.55 14.16 -17.95
N VAL A 385 30.72 15.18 -18.13
CA VAL A 385 29.27 15.09 -17.90
C VAL A 385 28.57 14.67 -19.20
N PRO A 386 27.87 13.54 -19.25
CA PRO A 386 27.22 13.07 -20.48
C PRO A 386 25.98 13.90 -20.82
N GLU A 387 25.70 14.04 -22.10
CA GLU A 387 24.48 14.69 -22.61
C GLU A 387 23.20 14.03 -22.07
N PRO A 388 22.18 14.82 -21.70
CA PRO A 388 20.89 14.27 -21.29
C PRO A 388 20.14 13.66 -22.50
N SER A 389 19.26 12.68 -22.25
CA SER A 389 18.39 12.16 -23.30
C SER A 389 17.40 13.22 -23.80
N ALA A 390 16.98 13.10 -25.08
CA ALA A 390 15.98 14.02 -25.64
C ALA A 390 14.66 14.02 -24.85
N SER A 391 14.26 12.88 -24.28
CA SER A 391 13.08 12.78 -23.41
C SER A 391 13.24 13.55 -22.08
N LEU A 392 14.43 13.61 -21.53
CA LEU A 392 14.72 14.36 -20.31
C LEU A 392 14.65 15.88 -20.55
N VAL A 393 15.18 16.34 -21.68
CA VAL A 393 15.12 17.76 -22.08
C VAL A 393 13.71 18.22 -22.43
N ALA A 394 12.90 17.34 -23.07
CA ALA A 394 11.52 17.63 -23.47
C ALA A 394 10.51 17.58 -22.30
N GLY A 395 10.86 16.93 -21.19
CA GLY A 395 9.97 16.68 -20.05
C GLY A 395 9.56 17.89 -19.21
N GLY A 396 10.12 19.07 -19.44
CA GLY A 396 9.65 20.35 -18.86
C GLY A 396 9.80 20.54 -17.34
N ASN A 397 10.08 19.48 -16.56
CA ASN A 397 10.06 19.49 -15.10
C ASN A 397 11.44 19.65 -14.44
N SER A 398 12.46 20.06 -15.20
CA SER A 398 13.83 20.19 -14.66
C SER A 398 13.95 21.27 -13.59
N MET A 399 13.06 22.27 -13.55
CA MET A 399 13.08 23.33 -12.55
C MET A 399 12.42 22.91 -11.23
N ASP A 400 11.37 22.09 -11.25
CA ASP A 400 10.68 21.61 -10.05
C ASP A 400 11.56 20.73 -9.16
N VAL A 401 12.65 20.21 -9.73
CA VAL A 401 13.65 19.39 -9.03
C VAL A 401 14.83 20.22 -8.52
N LEU A 402 15.07 21.41 -9.12
CA LEU A 402 16.19 22.30 -8.75
C LEU A 402 15.82 23.30 -7.64
N ILE A 403 14.56 23.48 -7.35
CA ILE A 403 14.01 24.31 -6.27
C ILE A 403 13.55 23.43 -5.13
#